data_8bd6062c60d0e45036d94d4efc92644f
#
_entry.id   8bd6062c60d0e45036d94d4efc92644f
#
_cell.length_a   1.000
_cell.length_b   1.000
_cell.length_c   1.000
_cell.angle_alpha   90.00
_cell.angle_beta   90.00
_cell.angle_gamma   90.00
#
_symmetry.space_group_name_H-M   'P 1'
#
loop_
_entity.id
_entity.type
_entity.pdbx_description
1 polymer ?
#
loop_
_entity_poly.entity_id
_entity_poly.type
_entity_poly.pdbx_seq_one_letter_code
_entity_poly.pdbx_strand_id
1 'polypeptide(L)'
;MADTKKPGKSKPQKAAVVGGGVIGGGWVARLVQNGVDVCIFDPDPEAERKIAAVMENADRAIGKLTMAPLPVRGSMVFASSIADAVSDAELIIEAVPERLDVKQAVYAEIEAAAPRDALISSSTSGIMPTDLQDGMMHPGRLLVGHPFNPVYLLPLVELVGGKTTDPDTITRAAACFASIGMHPLPIRKEIEAFVADRFLEAVWREALWLVKDGIATTAEIDDAIRFGFGLRWAQMGLFETYRVAGGEAGMAHFIAQFGPCLKWPWTKLMDVPELTDDLVKTISDQSDAQSGMHSIRELERIRDTNLVAIMQALKANDWGAGKILADWETALYDAVPARTETAIDQPLETMRQQVPSAWTDYNGHMNEARYLDCFSMATDAVMRWVGVDADYLAAGNSFFTVETHIRHLDEVVAGTQIFATSQILQGTGKKMQLFHHLYAVVPNGPDRLLATGEHMLIHVDMTTRSSCLPGDAVASRLAEITEAHARLPRPDGAGSAIG
;
A
#
# COMPACT_ATOMS: atom_id res chain seq x y z
N MET A 1 8.12 38.13 0.14
CA MET A 1 7.26 37.18 0.86
C MET A 1 6.38 36.55 -0.19
N ALA A 2 6.73 35.38 -0.65
CA ALA A 2 5.92 34.63 -1.63
C ALA A 2 4.83 33.89 -0.87
N ASP A 3 3.61 34.15 -1.28
CA ASP A 3 2.37 33.58 -0.74
C ASP A 3 2.40 32.05 -0.97
N THR A 4 2.71 31.28 0.06
CA THR A 4 2.66 29.82 0.00
C THR A 4 1.18 29.42 0.05
N LYS A 5 0.54 29.35 -1.12
CA LYS A 5 -0.74 28.64 -1.27
C LYS A 5 -0.54 27.24 -0.65
N LYS A 6 -1.34 26.92 0.39
CA LYS A 6 -1.48 25.54 0.87
C LYS A 6 -1.77 24.65 -0.34
N PRO A 7 -1.07 23.52 -0.51
CA PRO A 7 -1.39 22.61 -1.58
C PRO A 7 -2.87 22.21 -1.44
N GLY A 8 -3.65 22.40 -2.51
CA GLY A 8 -5.02 21.91 -2.59
C GLY A 8 -5.08 20.42 -2.32
N LYS A 9 -6.28 19.90 -2.00
CA LYS A 9 -6.53 18.46 -1.73
C LYS A 9 -5.80 17.62 -2.80
N SER A 10 -4.74 16.93 -2.39
CA SER A 10 -3.93 16.11 -3.31
C SER A 10 -4.60 14.76 -3.61
N LYS A 11 -5.38 14.23 -2.64
CA LYS A 11 -6.08 12.95 -2.79
C LYS A 11 -7.42 13.16 -3.50
N PRO A 12 -7.66 12.45 -4.64
CA PRO A 12 -8.94 12.53 -5.34
C PRO A 12 -10.04 11.91 -4.47
N GLN A 13 -11.25 12.42 -4.58
CA GLN A 13 -12.42 11.82 -3.95
C GLN A 13 -13.04 10.77 -4.88
N LYS A 14 -13.00 11.04 -6.20
CA LYS A 14 -13.58 10.20 -7.23
C LYS A 14 -12.57 9.92 -8.34
N ALA A 15 -12.45 8.66 -8.70
CA ALA A 15 -11.63 8.23 -9.82
C ALA A 15 -12.45 7.37 -10.78
N ALA A 16 -12.03 7.34 -12.04
CA ALA A 16 -12.51 6.38 -13.02
C ALA A 16 -11.36 5.44 -13.43
N VAL A 17 -11.69 4.18 -13.68
CA VAL A 17 -10.78 3.20 -14.28
C VAL A 17 -11.42 2.66 -15.54
N VAL A 18 -10.77 2.92 -16.69
CA VAL A 18 -11.18 2.41 -17.99
C VAL A 18 -10.26 1.26 -18.38
N GLY A 19 -10.81 0.04 -18.35
CA GLY A 19 -10.08 -1.22 -18.47
C GLY A 19 -9.88 -1.92 -17.13
N GLY A 20 -10.57 -3.05 -16.93
CA GLY A 20 -10.62 -3.84 -15.69
C GLY A 20 -9.69 -5.05 -15.66
N GLY A 21 -8.66 -5.08 -16.51
CA GLY A 21 -7.64 -6.13 -16.54
C GLY A 21 -6.79 -6.17 -15.25
N VAL A 22 -5.67 -6.91 -15.28
CA VAL A 22 -4.78 -7.08 -14.11
C VAL A 22 -4.30 -5.73 -13.55
N ILE A 23 -3.91 -4.81 -14.43
CA ILE A 23 -3.41 -3.49 -14.04
C ILE A 23 -4.57 -2.60 -13.56
N GLY A 24 -5.66 -2.52 -14.32
CA GLY A 24 -6.84 -1.74 -13.93
C GLY A 24 -7.45 -2.22 -12.62
N GLY A 25 -7.60 -3.53 -12.43
CA GLY A 25 -8.05 -4.12 -11.17
C GLY A 25 -7.12 -3.79 -10.00
N GLY A 26 -5.81 -3.78 -10.24
CA GLY A 26 -4.82 -3.36 -9.24
C GLY A 26 -4.95 -1.87 -8.86
N TRP A 27 -5.24 -0.99 -9.82
CA TRP A 27 -5.56 0.42 -9.56
C TRP A 27 -6.84 0.59 -8.76
N VAL A 28 -7.92 -0.14 -9.14
CA VAL A 28 -9.18 -0.14 -8.38
C VAL A 28 -8.90 -0.48 -6.93
N ALA A 29 -8.14 -1.55 -6.67
CA ALA A 29 -7.81 -1.97 -5.31
C ALA A 29 -7.04 -0.89 -4.55
N ARG A 30 -5.99 -0.31 -5.13
CA ARG A 30 -5.19 0.76 -4.52
C ARG A 30 -6.05 1.97 -4.16
N LEU A 31 -6.89 2.42 -5.08
CA LEU A 31 -7.74 3.60 -4.90
C LEU A 31 -8.80 3.36 -3.82
N VAL A 32 -9.56 2.27 -3.93
CA VAL A 32 -10.64 1.92 -3.00
C VAL A 32 -10.12 1.74 -1.57
N GLN A 33 -8.98 1.06 -1.37
CA GLN A 33 -8.36 0.88 -0.06
C GLN A 33 -7.88 2.20 0.56
N ASN A 34 -7.60 3.21 -0.26
CA ASN A 34 -7.26 4.56 0.20
C ASN A 34 -8.47 5.51 0.30
N GLY A 35 -9.70 4.99 0.24
CA GLY A 35 -10.93 5.75 0.45
C GLY A 35 -11.32 6.63 -0.73
N VAL A 36 -10.97 6.24 -1.95
CA VAL A 36 -11.38 6.89 -3.21
C VAL A 36 -12.54 6.11 -3.81
N ASP A 37 -13.63 6.79 -4.15
CA ASP A 37 -14.73 6.20 -4.89
C ASP A 37 -14.31 5.95 -6.35
N VAL A 38 -14.52 4.74 -6.85
CA VAL A 38 -14.08 4.34 -8.18
C VAL A 38 -15.24 3.91 -9.05
N CYS A 39 -15.38 4.54 -10.21
CA CYS A 39 -16.28 4.13 -11.27
C CYS A 39 -15.49 3.41 -12.36
N ILE A 40 -15.92 2.21 -12.76
CA ILE A 40 -15.18 1.32 -13.63
C ILE A 40 -15.95 1.09 -14.92
N PHE A 41 -15.25 1.15 -16.04
CA PHE A 41 -15.78 0.67 -17.31
C PHE A 41 -14.86 -0.37 -17.91
N ASP A 42 -15.42 -1.52 -18.26
CA ASP A 42 -14.76 -2.55 -19.05
C ASP A 42 -15.82 -3.27 -19.90
N PRO A 43 -15.60 -3.50 -21.19
CA PRO A 43 -16.54 -4.22 -22.03
C PRO A 43 -16.59 -5.74 -21.80
N ASP A 44 -15.63 -6.29 -21.03
CA ASP A 44 -15.61 -7.72 -20.70
C ASP A 44 -16.69 -8.03 -19.64
N PRO A 45 -17.66 -8.92 -19.95
CA PRO A 45 -18.70 -9.29 -18.98
C PRO A 45 -18.15 -9.98 -17.72
N GLU A 46 -16.91 -10.49 -17.76
CA GLU A 46 -16.23 -11.10 -16.61
C GLU A 46 -15.41 -10.09 -15.78
N ALA A 47 -15.38 -8.80 -16.15
CA ALA A 47 -14.57 -7.80 -15.49
C ALA A 47 -14.87 -7.70 -13.99
N GLU A 48 -16.16 -7.70 -13.61
CA GLU A 48 -16.57 -7.64 -12.20
C GLU A 48 -16.00 -8.80 -11.39
N ARG A 49 -16.10 -10.02 -11.89
CA ARG A 49 -15.56 -11.22 -11.24
C ARG A 49 -14.01 -11.17 -11.14
N LYS A 50 -13.34 -10.70 -12.21
CA LYS A 50 -11.88 -10.59 -12.25
C LYS A 50 -11.38 -9.56 -11.23
N ILE A 51 -12.02 -8.39 -11.17
CA ILE A 51 -11.69 -7.32 -10.22
C ILE A 51 -11.97 -7.78 -8.79
N ALA A 52 -13.09 -8.48 -8.53
CA ALA A 52 -13.37 -9.04 -7.20
C ALA A 52 -12.24 -9.96 -6.71
N ALA A 53 -11.67 -10.80 -7.58
CA ALA A 53 -10.54 -11.65 -7.23
C ALA A 53 -9.24 -10.86 -6.93
N VAL A 54 -9.00 -9.75 -7.64
CA VAL A 54 -7.88 -8.84 -7.34
C VAL A 54 -8.09 -8.16 -5.99
N MET A 55 -9.31 -7.70 -5.70
CA MET A 55 -9.68 -7.08 -4.42
C MET A 55 -9.46 -8.03 -3.25
N GLU A 56 -9.84 -9.30 -3.38
CA GLU A 56 -9.59 -10.32 -2.34
C GLU A 56 -8.09 -10.48 -2.04
N ASN A 57 -7.24 -10.51 -3.08
CA ASN A 57 -5.79 -10.55 -2.91
C ASN A 57 -5.26 -9.29 -2.21
N ALA A 58 -5.73 -8.12 -2.65
CA ALA A 58 -5.32 -6.83 -2.11
C ALA A 58 -5.73 -6.68 -0.64
N ASP A 59 -6.95 -7.08 -0.27
CA ASP A 59 -7.45 -7.02 1.10
C ASP A 59 -6.64 -7.93 2.04
N ARG A 60 -6.28 -9.12 1.56
CA ARG A 60 -5.40 -10.02 2.31
C ARG A 60 -3.99 -9.44 2.48
N ALA A 61 -3.46 -8.78 1.46
CA ALA A 61 -2.11 -8.21 1.49
C ALA A 61 -2.04 -6.98 2.41
N ILE A 62 -3.00 -6.04 2.30
CA ILE A 62 -3.01 -4.81 3.10
C ILE A 62 -3.16 -5.12 4.60
N GLY A 63 -4.00 -6.10 4.97
CA GLY A 63 -4.17 -6.52 6.36
C GLY A 63 -2.94 -7.15 6.99
N LYS A 64 -1.93 -7.55 6.17
CA LYS A 64 -0.62 -8.01 6.65
C LYS A 64 0.44 -6.92 6.54
N LEU A 65 0.26 -5.95 5.65
CA LEU A 65 1.24 -4.92 5.37
C LEU A 65 1.31 -3.88 6.48
N THR A 66 0.17 -3.46 7.01
CA THR A 66 0.09 -2.37 7.97
C THR A 66 -0.97 -2.59 9.05
N MET A 67 -0.68 -2.07 10.25
CA MET A 67 -1.63 -1.92 11.36
C MET A 67 -2.16 -0.48 11.47
N ALA A 68 -1.73 0.41 10.56
CA ALA A 68 -2.23 1.79 10.55
C ALA A 68 -3.74 1.82 10.27
N PRO A 69 -4.47 2.78 10.84
CA PRO A 69 -5.90 2.94 10.61
C PRO A 69 -6.14 3.31 9.14
N LEU A 70 -6.68 2.37 8.38
CA LEU A 70 -7.07 2.64 7.00
C LEU A 70 -8.28 3.58 6.95
N PRO A 71 -8.38 4.45 5.93
CA PRO A 71 -9.57 5.27 5.74
C PRO A 71 -10.80 4.40 5.50
N VAL A 72 -11.97 5.00 5.67
CA VAL A 72 -13.21 4.36 5.20
C VAL A 72 -13.03 4.01 3.73
N ARG A 73 -13.26 2.76 3.40
CA ARG A 73 -13.10 2.22 2.07
C ARG A 73 -13.98 2.98 1.07
N GLY A 74 -13.44 3.35 -0.09
CA GLY A 74 -14.20 3.93 -1.18
C GLY A 74 -15.19 2.95 -1.78
N SER A 75 -16.21 3.47 -2.42
CA SER A 75 -17.18 2.68 -3.18
C SER A 75 -16.59 2.21 -4.52
N MET A 76 -17.16 1.13 -5.07
CA MET A 76 -16.81 0.59 -6.38
C MET A 76 -18.09 0.36 -7.17
N VAL A 77 -18.18 0.98 -8.35
CA VAL A 77 -19.38 0.92 -9.22
C VAL A 77 -18.94 0.62 -10.66
N PHE A 78 -19.67 -0.25 -11.34
CA PHE A 78 -19.46 -0.52 -12.76
C PHE A 78 -20.41 0.34 -13.59
N ALA A 79 -19.86 1.11 -14.52
CA ALA A 79 -20.58 1.95 -15.46
C ALA A 79 -20.96 1.19 -16.73
N SER A 80 -22.01 1.65 -17.40
CA SER A 80 -22.47 1.08 -18.68
C SER A 80 -21.72 1.65 -19.89
N SER A 81 -20.98 2.76 -19.70
CA SER A 81 -20.20 3.44 -20.74
C SER A 81 -18.98 4.15 -20.17
N ILE A 82 -17.99 4.47 -21.03
CA ILE A 82 -16.86 5.33 -20.66
C ILE A 82 -17.37 6.69 -20.18
N ALA A 83 -18.35 7.27 -20.88
CA ALA A 83 -18.92 8.56 -20.54
C ALA A 83 -19.50 8.59 -19.12
N ASP A 84 -20.25 7.55 -18.74
CA ASP A 84 -20.80 7.44 -17.39
C ASP A 84 -19.67 7.30 -16.33
N ALA A 85 -18.66 6.50 -16.66
CA ALA A 85 -17.55 6.24 -15.73
C ALA A 85 -16.75 7.50 -15.39
N VAL A 86 -16.53 8.38 -16.37
CA VAL A 86 -15.60 9.53 -16.24
C VAL A 86 -16.29 10.86 -15.93
N SER A 87 -17.63 10.91 -15.90
CA SER A 87 -18.42 12.16 -15.89
C SER A 87 -18.15 13.08 -14.69
N ASP A 88 -17.72 12.55 -13.56
CA ASP A 88 -17.41 13.31 -12.34
C ASP A 88 -16.04 12.92 -11.72
N ALA A 89 -15.19 12.24 -12.49
CA ALA A 89 -13.88 11.78 -12.03
C ALA A 89 -12.86 12.92 -11.98
N GLU A 90 -12.10 12.98 -10.89
CA GLU A 90 -10.95 13.89 -10.71
C GLU A 90 -9.66 13.27 -11.27
N LEU A 91 -9.57 11.92 -11.22
CA LEU A 91 -8.49 11.11 -11.77
C LEU A 91 -9.08 10.01 -12.66
N ILE A 92 -8.58 9.90 -13.87
CA ILE A 92 -8.98 8.89 -14.83
C ILE A 92 -7.77 8.02 -15.15
N ILE A 93 -7.84 6.74 -14.81
CA ILE A 93 -6.82 5.75 -15.15
C ILE A 93 -7.27 5.00 -16.40
N GLU A 94 -6.47 5.05 -17.45
CA GLU A 94 -6.65 4.24 -18.65
C GLU A 94 -5.72 3.03 -18.57
N ALA A 95 -6.31 1.83 -18.65
CA ALA A 95 -5.63 0.54 -18.59
C ALA A 95 -6.19 -0.44 -19.64
N VAL A 96 -6.55 0.08 -20.83
CA VAL A 96 -7.03 -0.71 -21.96
C VAL A 96 -5.85 -1.40 -22.69
N PRO A 97 -6.09 -2.36 -23.62
CA PRO A 97 -5.03 -3.06 -24.32
C PRO A 97 -3.96 -2.15 -24.94
N GLU A 98 -2.72 -2.63 -24.98
CA GLU A 98 -1.53 -1.88 -25.42
C GLU A 98 -1.52 -1.67 -26.96
N ARG A 99 -2.49 -0.90 -27.41
CA ARG A 99 -2.71 -0.54 -28.83
C ARG A 99 -3.01 0.93 -28.95
N LEU A 100 -2.19 1.66 -29.69
CA LEU A 100 -2.30 3.11 -29.87
C LEU A 100 -3.67 3.55 -30.40
N ASP A 101 -4.17 2.87 -31.43
CA ASP A 101 -5.48 3.15 -32.05
C ASP A 101 -6.65 3.00 -31.05
N VAL A 102 -6.58 1.96 -30.18
CA VAL A 102 -7.59 1.73 -29.13
C VAL A 102 -7.52 2.82 -28.07
N LYS A 103 -6.32 3.15 -27.61
CA LYS A 103 -6.12 4.18 -26.58
C LYS A 103 -6.58 5.55 -27.07
N GLN A 104 -6.24 5.94 -28.30
CA GLN A 104 -6.68 7.22 -28.90
C GLN A 104 -8.21 7.30 -29.03
N ALA A 105 -8.87 6.20 -29.44
CA ALA A 105 -10.34 6.16 -29.47
C ALA A 105 -10.96 6.34 -28.06
N VAL A 106 -10.38 5.69 -27.05
CA VAL A 106 -10.81 5.80 -25.65
C VAL A 106 -10.61 7.23 -25.14
N TYR A 107 -9.49 7.89 -25.46
CA TYR A 107 -9.29 9.29 -25.05
C TYR A 107 -10.29 10.25 -25.67
N ALA A 108 -10.71 10.03 -26.92
CA ALA A 108 -11.76 10.83 -27.52
C ALA A 108 -13.09 10.71 -26.76
N GLU A 109 -13.46 9.51 -26.31
CA GLU A 109 -14.65 9.31 -25.47
C GLU A 109 -14.50 9.92 -24.08
N ILE A 110 -13.33 9.77 -23.46
CA ILE A 110 -13.02 10.39 -22.15
C ILE A 110 -13.14 11.91 -22.24
N GLU A 111 -12.53 12.54 -23.25
CA GLU A 111 -12.56 14.00 -23.41
C GLU A 111 -13.96 14.58 -23.64
N ALA A 112 -14.84 13.81 -24.27
CA ALA A 112 -16.20 14.21 -24.53
C ALA A 112 -17.07 14.32 -23.25
N ALA A 113 -16.72 13.58 -22.19
CA ALA A 113 -17.56 13.45 -21.00
C ALA A 113 -16.87 13.87 -19.68
N ALA A 114 -15.55 13.76 -19.60
CA ALA A 114 -14.81 14.03 -18.36
C ALA A 114 -14.73 15.52 -18.01
N PRO A 115 -14.66 15.89 -16.72
CA PRO A 115 -14.36 17.25 -16.30
C PRO A 115 -13.06 17.76 -16.94
N ARG A 116 -13.00 19.04 -17.28
CA ARG A 116 -11.85 19.63 -17.99
C ARG A 116 -10.56 19.63 -17.19
N ASP A 117 -10.66 19.65 -15.88
CA ASP A 117 -9.54 19.65 -14.92
C ASP A 117 -9.16 18.24 -14.42
N ALA A 118 -9.88 17.20 -14.85
CA ALA A 118 -9.56 15.83 -14.53
C ALA A 118 -8.17 15.45 -15.07
N LEU A 119 -7.36 14.76 -14.23
CA LEU A 119 -6.12 14.15 -14.66
C LEU A 119 -6.39 12.87 -15.45
N ILE A 120 -5.72 12.69 -16.59
CA ILE A 120 -5.79 11.47 -17.38
C ILE A 120 -4.43 10.80 -17.31
N SER A 121 -4.39 9.58 -16.74
CA SER A 121 -3.17 8.78 -16.55
C SER A 121 -3.26 7.49 -17.34
N SER A 122 -2.42 7.34 -18.35
CA SER A 122 -2.29 6.07 -19.07
C SER A 122 -1.39 5.10 -18.32
N SER A 123 -1.80 3.83 -18.25
CA SER A 123 -0.98 2.75 -17.68
C SER A 123 -0.17 2.00 -18.75
N THR A 124 0.07 2.60 -19.91
CA THR A 124 0.92 2.02 -20.97
C THR A 124 2.32 1.73 -20.44
N SER A 125 2.90 0.63 -20.90
CA SER A 125 4.28 0.24 -20.54
C SER A 125 5.35 0.78 -21.50
N GLY A 126 4.95 1.25 -22.71
CA GLY A 126 5.95 1.63 -23.71
C GLY A 126 5.54 2.69 -24.72
N ILE A 127 4.24 2.94 -24.91
CA ILE A 127 3.78 3.94 -25.88
C ILE A 127 4.13 5.34 -25.41
N MET A 128 4.73 6.12 -26.29
CA MET A 128 5.14 7.49 -25.99
C MET A 128 3.93 8.35 -25.66
N PRO A 129 3.93 9.13 -24.57
CA PRO A 129 2.81 10.01 -24.24
C PRO A 129 2.51 11.03 -25.33
N THR A 130 3.50 11.48 -26.09
CA THR A 130 3.28 12.35 -27.27
C THR A 130 2.39 11.67 -28.31
N ASP A 131 2.57 10.36 -28.57
CA ASP A 131 1.75 9.62 -29.54
C ASP A 131 0.33 9.38 -29.00
N LEU A 132 0.19 9.19 -27.67
CA LEU A 132 -1.11 9.09 -27.01
C LEU A 132 -1.90 10.39 -27.12
N GLN A 133 -1.23 11.55 -27.11
CA GLN A 133 -1.82 12.88 -27.17
C GLN A 133 -2.32 13.26 -28.57
N ASP A 134 -1.93 12.53 -29.60
CA ASP A 134 -2.33 12.86 -30.96
C ASP A 134 -3.85 12.75 -31.14
N GLY A 135 -4.44 13.79 -31.72
CA GLY A 135 -5.89 13.90 -31.91
C GLY A 135 -6.70 14.38 -30.68
N MET A 136 -6.07 14.55 -29.51
CA MET A 136 -6.75 15.09 -28.32
C MET A 136 -7.01 16.60 -28.43
N MET A 137 -8.16 17.04 -27.95
CA MET A 137 -8.51 18.49 -27.86
C MET A 137 -7.81 19.19 -26.69
N HIS A 138 -7.58 18.48 -25.58
CA HIS A 138 -6.98 19.00 -24.34
C HIS A 138 -5.86 18.08 -23.83
N PRO A 139 -4.78 17.90 -24.62
CA PRO A 139 -3.72 16.93 -24.31
C PRO A 139 -2.87 17.31 -23.08
N GLY A 140 -2.93 18.59 -22.64
CA GLY A 140 -2.14 19.09 -21.51
C GLY A 140 -2.41 18.35 -20.19
N ARG A 141 -3.56 17.71 -20.04
CA ARG A 141 -3.95 16.95 -18.83
C ARG A 141 -3.65 15.47 -18.89
N LEU A 142 -3.10 14.96 -19.99
CA LEU A 142 -2.68 13.57 -20.14
C LEU A 142 -1.20 13.41 -19.81
N LEU A 143 -0.90 12.37 -19.04
CA LEU A 143 0.43 11.86 -18.78
C LEU A 143 0.39 10.32 -18.78
N VAL A 144 1.56 9.71 -18.85
CA VAL A 144 1.71 8.30 -18.47
C VAL A 144 1.97 8.21 -16.97
N GLY A 145 1.19 7.37 -16.28
CA GLY A 145 1.43 6.94 -14.91
C GLY A 145 1.62 5.43 -14.90
N HIS A 146 2.84 4.99 -15.21
CA HIS A 146 3.18 3.58 -15.39
C HIS A 146 3.40 2.88 -14.03
N PRO A 147 2.49 1.97 -13.60
CA PRO A 147 2.60 1.24 -12.35
C PRO A 147 3.33 -0.08 -12.54
N PHE A 148 3.65 -0.74 -11.43
CA PHE A 148 4.17 -2.12 -11.42
C PHE A 148 3.19 -3.08 -10.74
N ASN A 149 3.03 -4.26 -11.33
CA ASN A 149 2.16 -5.32 -10.80
C ASN A 149 2.85 -6.08 -9.64
N PRO A 150 2.19 -6.22 -8.46
CA PRO A 150 0.82 -5.84 -8.14
C PRO A 150 0.70 -4.38 -7.70
N VAL A 151 -0.16 -3.61 -8.41
CA VAL A 151 -0.32 -2.17 -8.21
C VAL A 151 -0.74 -1.83 -6.77
N TYR A 152 -1.50 -2.69 -6.12
CA TYR A 152 -1.95 -2.49 -4.72
C TYR A 152 -0.83 -2.69 -3.68
N LEU A 153 0.36 -3.20 -4.05
CA LEU A 153 1.51 -3.37 -3.14
C LEU A 153 2.73 -2.56 -3.58
N LEU A 154 3.15 -2.68 -4.86
CA LEU A 154 4.36 -1.99 -5.32
C LEU A 154 4.13 -0.48 -5.38
N PRO A 155 5.01 0.31 -4.73
CA PRO A 155 4.78 1.74 -4.63
C PRO A 155 5.17 2.53 -5.88
N LEU A 156 6.03 2.00 -6.77
CA LEU A 156 6.54 2.75 -7.90
C LEU A 156 5.43 3.10 -8.89
N VAL A 157 5.39 4.37 -9.30
CA VAL A 157 4.68 4.84 -10.50
C VAL A 157 5.56 5.82 -11.26
N GLU A 158 5.94 5.48 -12.49
CA GLU A 158 6.70 6.37 -13.36
C GLU A 158 5.76 7.39 -14.00
N LEU A 159 6.12 8.69 -13.90
CA LEU A 159 5.32 9.77 -14.46
C LEU A 159 6.04 10.35 -15.67
N VAL A 160 5.42 10.23 -16.84
CA VAL A 160 6.00 10.68 -18.11
C VAL A 160 5.05 11.62 -18.82
N GLY A 161 5.48 12.86 -19.02
CA GLY A 161 4.76 13.83 -19.83
C GLY A 161 5.16 13.74 -21.29
N GLY A 162 4.19 13.93 -22.20
CA GLY A 162 4.44 14.17 -23.61
C GLY A 162 4.77 15.65 -23.92
N LYS A 163 4.97 15.95 -25.18
CA LYS A 163 5.33 17.32 -25.62
C LYS A 163 4.31 18.38 -25.25
N THR A 164 3.06 18.03 -25.11
CA THR A 164 1.95 18.94 -24.81
C THR A 164 1.42 18.81 -23.39
N THR A 165 1.98 17.93 -22.57
CA THR A 165 1.59 17.80 -21.16
C THR A 165 1.93 19.08 -20.40
N ASP A 166 0.98 19.65 -19.69
CA ASP A 166 1.21 20.84 -18.87
C ASP A 166 2.14 20.49 -17.69
N PRO A 167 3.13 21.34 -17.35
CA PRO A 167 4.03 21.10 -16.22
C PRO A 167 3.30 20.90 -14.89
N ASP A 168 2.18 21.57 -14.67
CA ASP A 168 1.33 21.40 -13.48
C ASP A 168 0.69 20.01 -13.41
N THR A 169 0.40 19.38 -14.55
CA THR A 169 -0.18 18.04 -14.64
C THR A 169 0.73 17.00 -13.98
N ILE A 170 2.05 17.04 -14.22
CA ILE A 170 3.02 16.15 -13.58
C ILE A 170 3.05 16.37 -12.05
N THR A 171 3.07 17.63 -11.62
CA THR A 171 3.09 17.98 -10.19
C THR A 171 1.83 17.52 -9.48
N ARG A 172 0.67 17.74 -10.07
CA ARG A 172 -0.63 17.28 -9.54
C ARG A 172 -0.72 15.76 -9.49
N ALA A 173 -0.28 15.07 -10.54
CA ALA A 173 -0.25 13.62 -10.59
C ALA A 173 0.70 13.04 -9.50
N ALA A 174 1.89 13.62 -9.32
CA ALA A 174 2.82 13.22 -8.28
C ALA A 174 2.20 13.34 -6.89
N ALA A 175 1.56 14.48 -6.58
CA ALA A 175 0.86 14.68 -5.31
C ALA A 175 -0.31 13.71 -5.13
N CYS A 176 -1.06 13.44 -6.21
CA CYS A 176 -2.18 12.51 -6.22
C CYS A 176 -1.72 11.09 -5.89
N PHE A 177 -0.73 10.55 -6.61
CA PHE A 177 -0.25 9.18 -6.39
C PHE A 177 0.46 9.02 -5.03
N ALA A 178 1.22 10.03 -4.58
CA ALA A 178 1.82 10.01 -3.25
C ALA A 178 0.74 9.93 -2.15
N SER A 179 -0.41 10.60 -2.31
CA SER A 179 -1.50 10.60 -1.34
C SER A 179 -2.18 9.23 -1.14
N ILE A 180 -1.96 8.30 -2.05
CA ILE A 180 -2.44 6.91 -1.98
C ILE A 180 -1.31 5.90 -1.73
N GLY A 181 -0.20 6.36 -1.15
CA GLY A 181 0.91 5.51 -0.72
C GLY A 181 1.80 5.01 -1.85
N MET A 182 1.90 5.77 -2.97
CA MET A 182 2.83 5.45 -4.05
C MET A 182 4.06 6.36 -4.04
N HIS A 183 5.09 5.93 -4.75
CA HIS A 183 6.31 6.69 -5.00
C HIS A 183 6.33 7.16 -6.47
N PRO A 184 5.87 8.38 -6.75
CA PRO A 184 5.92 8.93 -8.09
C PRO A 184 7.36 9.24 -8.49
N LEU A 185 7.77 8.73 -9.66
CA LEU A 185 9.09 8.97 -10.27
C LEU A 185 8.92 9.78 -11.56
N PRO A 186 9.03 11.12 -11.54
CA PRO A 186 8.97 11.93 -12.74
C PRO A 186 10.14 11.64 -13.69
N ILE A 187 9.84 11.21 -14.91
CA ILE A 187 10.80 10.99 -15.97
C ILE A 187 11.00 12.32 -16.72
N ARG A 188 12.24 12.77 -16.83
CA ARG A 188 12.57 14.12 -17.35
C ARG A 188 12.30 14.32 -18.82
N LYS A 189 12.31 13.24 -19.60
CA LYS A 189 12.05 13.20 -21.04
C LYS A 189 11.35 11.91 -21.38
N GLU A 190 10.40 11.98 -22.28
CA GLU A 190 9.78 10.75 -22.80
C GLU A 190 10.81 9.88 -23.53
N ILE A 191 10.69 8.60 -23.33
CA ILE A 191 11.50 7.55 -23.94
C ILE A 191 10.66 6.27 -23.95
N GLU A 192 10.81 5.47 -24.98
CA GLU A 192 10.11 4.17 -25.07
C GLU A 192 10.47 3.27 -23.90
N ALA A 193 9.47 2.57 -23.36
CA ALA A 193 9.60 1.68 -22.18
C ALA A 193 10.14 2.36 -20.91
N PHE A 194 10.16 3.67 -20.87
CA PHE A 194 10.52 4.53 -19.73
C PHE A 194 11.85 4.12 -19.07
N VAL A 195 11.96 4.09 -17.74
CA VAL A 195 13.22 3.71 -17.07
C VAL A 195 13.20 2.26 -16.62
N ALA A 196 12.18 1.85 -15.89
CA ALA A 196 12.19 0.55 -15.24
C ALA A 196 11.98 -0.61 -16.23
N ASP A 197 11.08 -0.46 -17.20
CA ASP A 197 10.89 -1.52 -18.21
C ASP A 197 12.09 -1.67 -19.13
N ARG A 198 12.87 -0.61 -19.37
CA ARG A 198 14.13 -0.77 -20.12
C ARG A 198 15.12 -1.72 -19.42
N PHE A 199 15.16 -1.71 -18.09
CA PHE A 199 15.97 -2.68 -17.34
C PHE A 199 15.35 -4.08 -17.37
N LEU A 200 14.03 -4.19 -17.24
CA LEU A 200 13.34 -5.48 -17.36
C LEU A 200 13.57 -6.11 -18.75
N GLU A 201 13.39 -5.33 -19.82
CA GLU A 201 13.60 -5.76 -21.18
C GLU A 201 15.04 -6.20 -21.46
N ALA A 202 16.03 -5.48 -20.91
CA ALA A 202 17.43 -5.84 -21.04
C ALA A 202 17.72 -7.21 -20.41
N VAL A 203 17.23 -7.42 -19.18
CA VAL A 203 17.39 -8.70 -18.46
C VAL A 203 16.64 -9.83 -19.16
N TRP A 204 15.41 -9.57 -19.62
CA TRP A 204 14.61 -10.58 -20.31
C TRP A 204 15.25 -11.03 -21.65
N ARG A 205 15.74 -10.08 -22.47
CA ARG A 205 16.45 -10.41 -23.72
C ARG A 205 17.66 -11.30 -23.47
N GLU A 206 18.46 -10.99 -22.45
CA GLU A 206 19.60 -11.82 -22.08
C GLU A 206 19.16 -13.21 -21.63
N ALA A 207 18.11 -13.30 -20.82
CA ALA A 207 17.54 -14.58 -20.38
C ALA A 207 17.09 -15.46 -21.52
N LEU A 208 16.42 -14.89 -22.54
CA LEU A 208 15.99 -15.62 -23.75
C LEU A 208 17.19 -16.22 -24.51
N TRP A 209 18.31 -15.50 -24.60
CA TRP A 209 19.53 -16.01 -25.22
C TRP A 209 20.16 -17.13 -24.43
N LEU A 210 20.21 -17.03 -23.10
CA LEU A 210 20.76 -18.08 -22.24
C LEU A 210 19.98 -19.39 -22.38
N VAL A 211 18.64 -19.33 -22.47
CA VAL A 211 17.79 -20.51 -22.70
C VAL A 211 18.00 -21.05 -24.12
N LYS A 212 17.95 -20.19 -25.14
CA LYS A 212 18.12 -20.58 -26.56
C LYS A 212 19.45 -21.28 -26.82
N ASP A 213 20.53 -20.74 -26.24
CA ASP A 213 21.88 -21.27 -26.41
C ASP A 213 22.18 -22.48 -25.50
N GLY A 214 21.20 -22.92 -24.68
CA GLY A 214 21.34 -24.05 -23.76
C GLY A 214 22.33 -23.82 -22.61
N ILE A 215 22.58 -22.55 -22.27
CA ILE A 215 23.51 -22.16 -21.19
C ILE A 215 22.85 -22.33 -19.81
N ALA A 216 21.55 -21.95 -19.70
CA ALA A 216 20.81 -22.07 -18.47
C ALA A 216 19.31 -22.33 -18.76
N THR A 217 18.66 -23.00 -17.82
CA THR A 217 17.20 -23.16 -17.77
C THR A 217 16.54 -21.94 -17.15
N THR A 218 15.22 -21.81 -17.29
CA THR A 218 14.44 -20.75 -16.61
C THR A 218 14.64 -20.77 -15.11
N ALA A 219 14.66 -21.97 -14.49
CA ALA A 219 14.87 -22.12 -13.06
C ALA A 219 16.24 -21.61 -12.61
N GLU A 220 17.32 -21.95 -13.33
CA GLU A 220 18.69 -21.49 -13.01
C GLU A 220 18.86 -20.00 -13.17
N ILE A 221 18.18 -19.36 -14.17
CA ILE A 221 18.15 -17.92 -14.35
C ILE A 221 17.44 -17.25 -13.17
N ASP A 222 16.27 -17.75 -12.79
CA ASP A 222 15.52 -17.24 -11.65
C ASP A 222 16.31 -17.39 -10.35
N ASP A 223 17.03 -18.50 -10.14
CA ASP A 223 17.88 -18.71 -8.97
C ASP A 223 19.04 -17.71 -8.93
N ALA A 224 19.67 -17.41 -10.07
CA ALA A 224 20.73 -16.40 -10.15
C ALA A 224 20.21 -15.01 -9.74
N ILE A 225 18.97 -14.69 -10.10
CA ILE A 225 18.35 -13.41 -9.72
C ILE A 225 17.95 -13.40 -8.25
N ARG A 226 17.12 -14.37 -7.80
CA ARG A 226 16.50 -14.34 -6.46
C ARG A 226 17.48 -14.61 -5.33
N PHE A 227 18.54 -15.40 -5.56
CA PHE A 227 19.57 -15.68 -4.55
C PHE A 227 20.83 -14.82 -4.71
N GLY A 228 20.93 -14.06 -5.79
CA GLY A 228 22.06 -13.21 -6.13
C GLY A 228 21.74 -11.71 -6.08
N PHE A 229 21.84 -11.09 -7.25
CA PHE A 229 21.75 -9.63 -7.37
C PHE A 229 20.37 -9.06 -7.08
N GLY A 230 19.29 -9.82 -7.27
CA GLY A 230 17.93 -9.38 -6.97
C GLY A 230 17.73 -8.99 -5.51
N LEU A 231 18.34 -9.72 -4.54
CA LEU A 231 18.31 -9.35 -3.11
C LEU A 231 18.99 -7.99 -2.85
N ARG A 232 20.04 -7.67 -3.58
CA ARG A 232 20.72 -6.38 -3.45
C ARG A 232 19.89 -5.26 -4.08
N TRP A 233 19.32 -5.51 -5.25
CA TRP A 233 18.51 -4.52 -5.97
C TRP A 233 17.20 -4.20 -5.25
N ALA A 234 16.62 -5.14 -4.53
CA ALA A 234 15.41 -4.90 -3.75
C ALA A 234 15.60 -3.83 -2.65
N GLN A 235 16.82 -3.63 -2.18
CA GLN A 235 17.12 -2.69 -1.10
C GLN A 235 17.91 -1.45 -1.58
N MET A 236 18.84 -1.59 -2.52
CA MET A 236 19.78 -0.54 -2.92
C MET A 236 19.61 -0.07 -4.36
N GLY A 237 18.95 -0.86 -5.21
CA GLY A 237 18.98 -0.64 -6.65
C GLY A 237 20.37 -0.90 -7.25
N LEU A 238 20.60 -0.40 -8.46
CA LEU A 238 21.82 -0.69 -9.23
C LEU A 238 23.03 0.15 -8.77
N PHE A 239 22.91 1.46 -8.79
CA PHE A 239 24.06 2.36 -8.56
C PHE A 239 24.54 2.36 -7.13
N GLU A 240 23.68 2.26 -6.13
CA GLU A 240 24.09 2.13 -4.73
C GLU A 240 24.81 0.80 -4.49
N THR A 241 24.32 -0.30 -5.10
CA THR A 241 25.00 -1.61 -5.04
C THR A 241 26.43 -1.49 -5.58
N TYR A 242 26.64 -0.79 -6.69
CA TYR A 242 27.95 -0.63 -7.27
C TYR A 242 28.83 0.38 -6.52
N ARG A 243 28.23 1.41 -5.92
CA ARG A 243 28.93 2.31 -5.02
C ARG A 243 29.55 1.57 -3.83
N VAL A 244 28.79 0.68 -3.21
CA VAL A 244 29.26 -0.17 -2.11
C VAL A 244 30.36 -1.13 -2.60
N ALA A 245 30.20 -1.73 -3.78
CA ALA A 245 31.20 -2.61 -4.38
C ALA A 245 32.53 -1.92 -4.71
N GLY A 246 32.53 -0.59 -4.90
CA GLY A 246 33.74 0.23 -5.05
C GLY A 246 34.52 0.47 -3.77
N GLY A 247 34.02 -0.03 -2.61
CA GLY A 247 34.66 0.17 -1.31
C GLY A 247 34.68 1.63 -0.88
N GLU A 248 35.61 2.01 -0.05
CA GLU A 248 35.73 3.39 0.48
C GLU A 248 35.93 4.45 -0.64
N ALA A 249 36.50 4.06 -1.77
CA ALA A 249 36.69 4.94 -2.93
C ALA A 249 35.40 5.13 -3.79
N GLY A 250 34.34 4.36 -3.52
CA GLY A 250 32.99 4.54 -4.05
C GLY A 250 32.85 4.31 -5.55
N MET A 251 31.85 4.98 -6.15
CA MET A 251 31.44 4.74 -7.53
C MET A 251 32.53 5.04 -8.56
N ALA A 252 33.34 6.10 -8.37
CA ALA A 252 34.40 6.44 -9.30
C ALA A 252 35.44 5.33 -9.43
N HIS A 253 35.79 4.68 -8.31
CA HIS A 253 36.71 3.55 -8.29
C HIS A 253 36.08 2.33 -8.96
N PHE A 254 34.82 2.01 -8.67
CA PHE A 254 34.10 0.92 -9.32
C PHE A 254 34.07 1.09 -10.85
N ILE A 255 33.76 2.29 -11.33
CA ILE A 255 33.74 2.59 -12.78
C ILE A 255 35.14 2.44 -13.39
N ALA A 256 36.18 2.95 -12.72
CA ALA A 256 37.52 2.83 -13.21
C ALA A 256 37.98 1.38 -13.32
N GLN A 257 37.59 0.53 -12.36
CA GLN A 257 37.98 -0.88 -12.31
C GLN A 257 37.16 -1.74 -13.29
N PHE A 258 35.85 -1.59 -13.31
CA PHE A 258 34.94 -2.47 -14.04
C PHE A 258 34.36 -1.84 -15.34
N GLY A 259 34.41 -0.53 -15.49
CA GLY A 259 33.96 0.14 -16.71
C GLY A 259 34.57 -0.38 -18.01
N PRO A 260 35.87 -0.69 -18.07
CA PRO A 260 36.48 -1.31 -19.25
C PRO A 260 35.85 -2.62 -19.68
N CYS A 261 35.31 -3.42 -18.72
CA CYS A 261 34.66 -4.69 -18.99
C CYS A 261 33.34 -4.55 -19.77
N LEU A 262 32.70 -3.37 -19.73
CA LEU A 262 31.47 -3.10 -20.50
C LEU A 262 31.68 -3.15 -22.03
N LYS A 263 32.94 -3.12 -22.48
CA LYS A 263 33.30 -3.30 -23.90
C LYS A 263 33.45 -4.76 -24.29
N TRP A 264 33.41 -5.66 -23.35
CA TRP A 264 33.54 -7.10 -23.58
C TRP A 264 32.20 -7.69 -24.03
N PRO A 265 32.19 -8.74 -24.85
CA PRO A 265 30.99 -9.33 -25.39
C PRO A 265 30.28 -10.25 -24.37
N TRP A 266 30.00 -9.71 -23.19
CA TRP A 266 29.37 -10.47 -22.09
C TRP A 266 27.86 -10.54 -22.21
N THR A 267 27.22 -9.69 -23.03
CA THR A 267 25.78 -9.63 -23.19
C THR A 267 25.35 -9.43 -24.64
N LYS A 268 24.13 -9.81 -24.98
CA LYS A 268 23.50 -9.62 -26.29
C LYS A 268 22.33 -8.60 -26.23
N LEU A 269 22.42 -7.55 -25.41
CA LEU A 269 21.31 -6.68 -25.02
C LEU A 269 20.45 -6.11 -26.18
N MET A 270 21.03 -5.87 -27.32
CA MET A 270 20.33 -5.30 -28.51
C MET A 270 19.83 -6.35 -29.47
N ASP A 271 20.11 -7.62 -29.22
CA ASP A 271 19.75 -8.72 -30.07
C ASP A 271 18.69 -9.59 -29.39
N VAL A 272 17.66 -10.00 -30.09
CA VAL A 272 16.56 -10.82 -29.57
C VAL A 272 16.49 -12.12 -30.35
N PRO A 273 16.46 -13.30 -29.70
CA PRO A 273 16.29 -14.54 -30.45
C PRO A 273 14.93 -14.60 -31.13
N GLU A 274 14.87 -15.19 -32.30
CA GLU A 274 13.60 -15.48 -32.94
C GLU A 274 12.79 -16.45 -32.06
N LEU A 275 11.55 -16.05 -31.74
CA LEU A 275 10.62 -16.84 -30.93
C LEU A 275 9.97 -17.92 -31.78
N THR A 276 10.75 -18.93 -32.13
CA THR A 276 10.25 -20.12 -32.85
C THR A 276 9.33 -20.94 -31.95
N ASP A 277 8.44 -21.73 -32.54
CA ASP A 277 7.55 -22.64 -31.78
C ASP A 277 8.33 -23.57 -30.87
N ASP A 278 9.51 -24.03 -31.27
CA ASP A 278 10.39 -24.89 -30.46
C ASP A 278 10.97 -24.14 -29.26
N LEU A 279 11.38 -22.89 -29.42
CA LEU A 279 11.87 -22.08 -28.30
C LEU A 279 10.75 -21.74 -27.30
N VAL A 280 9.59 -21.32 -27.80
CA VAL A 280 8.41 -21.06 -26.97
C VAL A 280 8.01 -22.32 -26.20
N LYS A 281 7.97 -23.49 -26.89
CA LYS A 281 7.68 -24.76 -26.21
C LYS A 281 8.73 -25.11 -25.16
N THR A 282 10.00 -24.92 -25.43
CA THR A 282 11.09 -25.20 -24.49
C THR A 282 10.94 -24.34 -23.21
N ILE A 283 10.70 -23.04 -23.37
CA ILE A 283 10.51 -22.11 -22.21
C ILE A 283 9.27 -22.50 -21.42
N SER A 284 8.16 -22.81 -22.11
CA SER A 284 6.90 -23.21 -21.46
C SER A 284 7.06 -24.50 -20.65
N ASP A 285 7.66 -25.55 -21.26
CA ASP A 285 7.89 -26.83 -20.58
C ASP A 285 8.81 -26.67 -19.34
N GLN A 286 9.84 -25.82 -19.42
CA GLN A 286 10.72 -25.51 -18.29
C GLN A 286 9.99 -24.74 -17.20
N SER A 287 9.17 -23.75 -17.55
CA SER A 287 8.37 -22.99 -16.60
C SER A 287 7.34 -23.87 -15.89
N ASP A 288 6.71 -24.80 -16.61
CA ASP A 288 5.78 -25.76 -16.01
C ASP A 288 6.50 -26.74 -15.07
N ALA A 289 7.69 -27.20 -15.46
CA ALA A 289 8.52 -28.05 -14.58
C ALA A 289 8.96 -27.30 -13.30
N GLN A 290 9.22 -26.00 -13.40
CA GLN A 290 9.65 -25.16 -12.29
C GLN A 290 8.51 -24.85 -11.30
N SER A 291 7.33 -24.47 -11.79
CA SER A 291 6.26 -23.89 -11.00
C SER A 291 4.87 -24.46 -11.28
N GLY A 292 4.71 -25.38 -12.22
CA GLY A 292 3.42 -25.91 -12.63
C GLY A 292 2.68 -26.73 -11.57
N MET A 293 3.32 -27.04 -10.43
CA MET A 293 2.66 -27.61 -9.26
C MET A 293 1.75 -26.61 -8.52
N HIS A 294 1.89 -25.34 -8.79
CA HIS A 294 1.08 -24.25 -8.24
C HIS A 294 0.16 -23.66 -9.31
N SER A 295 -1.06 -23.37 -8.93
CA SER A 295 -1.93 -22.52 -9.74
C SER A 295 -1.40 -21.08 -9.76
N ILE A 296 -1.77 -20.30 -10.76
CA ILE A 296 -1.42 -18.86 -10.84
C ILE A 296 -1.89 -18.12 -9.56
N ARG A 297 -3.05 -18.47 -9.02
CA ARG A 297 -3.57 -17.88 -7.77
C ARG A 297 -2.71 -18.21 -6.55
N GLU A 298 -2.14 -19.38 -6.49
CA GLU A 298 -1.19 -19.74 -5.42
C GLU A 298 0.12 -18.96 -5.57
N LEU A 299 0.64 -18.83 -6.79
CA LEU A 299 1.84 -18.02 -7.07
C LEU A 299 1.63 -16.54 -6.73
N GLU A 300 0.47 -15.96 -7.05
CA GLU A 300 0.11 -14.60 -6.63
C GLU A 300 0.12 -14.44 -5.10
N ARG A 301 -0.44 -15.40 -4.36
CA ARG A 301 -0.45 -15.38 -2.89
C ARG A 301 0.95 -15.47 -2.28
N ILE A 302 1.81 -16.32 -2.87
CA ILE A 302 3.22 -16.45 -2.44
C ILE A 302 3.95 -15.14 -2.71
N ARG A 303 3.82 -14.57 -3.89
CA ARG A 303 4.41 -13.28 -4.28
C ARG A 303 4.01 -12.17 -3.31
N ASP A 304 2.72 -11.99 -3.08
CA ASP A 304 2.20 -10.91 -2.24
C ASP A 304 2.67 -11.06 -0.78
N THR A 305 2.69 -12.29 -0.26
CA THR A 305 3.19 -12.56 1.10
C THR A 305 4.68 -12.20 1.24
N ASN A 306 5.49 -12.54 0.24
CA ASN A 306 6.91 -12.22 0.22
C ASN A 306 7.15 -10.71 0.07
N LEU A 307 6.41 -10.03 -0.81
CA LEU A 307 6.51 -8.57 -0.98
C LEU A 307 6.16 -7.83 0.32
N VAL A 308 5.08 -8.24 0.99
CA VAL A 308 4.71 -7.67 2.30
C VAL A 308 5.84 -7.84 3.31
N ALA A 309 6.42 -9.04 3.42
CA ALA A 309 7.51 -9.29 4.35
C ALA A 309 8.77 -8.45 4.03
N ILE A 310 9.12 -8.31 2.75
CA ILE A 310 10.24 -7.47 2.30
C ILE A 310 9.98 -6.00 2.64
N MET A 311 8.79 -5.47 2.34
CA MET A 311 8.42 -4.08 2.63
C MET A 311 8.44 -3.79 4.13
N GLN A 312 7.96 -4.71 4.97
CA GLN A 312 8.01 -4.58 6.42
C GLN A 312 9.45 -4.62 6.97
N ALA A 313 10.30 -5.50 6.44
CA ALA A 313 11.72 -5.55 6.81
C ALA A 313 12.46 -4.26 6.43
N LEU A 314 12.18 -3.72 5.24
CA LEU A 314 12.73 -2.44 4.80
C LEU A 314 12.20 -1.26 5.64
N LYS A 315 10.92 -1.30 6.05
CA LYS A 315 10.33 -0.30 6.96
C LYS A 315 11.05 -0.27 8.30
N ALA A 316 11.35 -1.43 8.87
CA ALA A 316 12.09 -1.51 10.15
C ALA A 316 13.50 -0.88 10.09
N ASN A 317 14.05 -0.70 8.88
CA ASN A 317 15.35 -0.09 8.64
C ASN A 317 15.26 1.32 8.02
N ASP A 318 14.07 1.91 7.92
CA ASP A 318 13.79 3.22 7.27
C ASP A 318 14.44 3.35 5.88
N TRP A 319 14.27 2.32 5.03
CA TRP A 319 14.97 2.23 3.75
C TRP A 319 14.07 1.85 2.57
N GLY A 320 14.37 2.37 1.37
CA GLY A 320 13.75 2.00 0.10
C GLY A 320 12.21 2.02 0.11
N ALA A 321 11.57 0.94 -0.37
CA ALA A 321 10.12 0.82 -0.35
C ALA A 321 9.51 0.83 1.06
N GLY A 322 10.29 0.44 2.07
CA GLY A 322 9.86 0.48 3.47
C GLY A 322 9.68 1.89 3.99
N LYS A 323 10.51 2.85 3.54
CA LYS A 323 10.33 4.26 3.88
C LYS A 323 9.03 4.82 3.31
N ILE A 324 8.68 4.47 2.07
CA ILE A 324 7.40 4.87 1.46
C ILE A 324 6.22 4.32 2.26
N LEU A 325 6.33 3.07 2.72
CA LEU A 325 5.32 2.46 3.58
C LEU A 325 5.19 3.21 4.93
N ALA A 326 6.31 3.57 5.57
CA ALA A 326 6.33 4.32 6.82
C ALA A 326 5.73 5.73 6.66
N ASP A 327 6.11 6.46 5.62
CA ASP A 327 5.58 7.78 5.30
C ASP A 327 4.06 7.73 5.04
N TRP A 328 3.59 6.71 4.33
CA TRP A 328 2.16 6.49 4.10
C TRP A 328 1.41 6.15 5.39
N GLU A 329 1.93 5.26 6.24
CA GLU A 329 1.34 4.95 7.54
C GLU A 329 1.25 6.19 8.44
N THR A 330 2.29 7.03 8.45
CA THR A 330 2.29 8.32 9.18
C THR A 330 1.15 9.20 8.67
N ALA A 331 1.01 9.35 7.36
CA ALA A 331 -0.09 10.11 6.78
C ALA A 331 -1.47 9.54 7.11
N LEU A 332 -1.60 8.20 7.22
CA LEU A 332 -2.84 7.56 7.66
C LEU A 332 -3.15 7.87 9.13
N TYR A 333 -2.14 7.83 10.00
CA TYR A 333 -2.31 8.21 11.42
C TYR A 333 -2.68 9.68 11.56
N ASP A 334 -2.03 10.57 10.81
CA ASP A 334 -2.31 12.02 10.86
C ASP A 334 -3.69 12.36 10.28
N ALA A 335 -4.19 11.57 9.35
CA ALA A 335 -5.52 11.74 8.77
C ALA A 335 -6.68 11.29 9.70
N VAL A 336 -6.38 10.55 10.76
CA VAL A 336 -7.40 10.22 11.77
C VAL A 336 -7.82 11.52 12.45
N PRO A 337 -9.12 11.94 12.36
CA PRO A 337 -9.57 13.16 13.00
C PRO A 337 -9.22 13.12 14.50
N ALA A 338 -8.59 14.17 15.00
CA ALA A 338 -8.54 14.40 16.44
C ALA A 338 -10.01 14.45 16.90
N ARG A 339 -10.46 13.40 17.57
CA ARG A 339 -11.85 13.31 18.06
C ARG A 339 -12.02 14.24 19.27
N THR A 340 -12.05 15.54 19.02
CA THR A 340 -12.22 16.58 20.04
C THR A 340 -13.67 16.71 20.52
N GLU A 341 -14.63 16.13 19.79
CA GLU A 341 -16.07 16.31 20.04
C GLU A 341 -16.80 15.03 20.46
N THR A 342 -16.10 13.94 20.73
CA THR A 342 -16.78 12.72 21.18
C THR A 342 -17.08 12.81 22.67
N ALA A 343 -18.31 12.49 23.04
CA ALA A 343 -18.71 12.39 24.42
C ALA A 343 -17.76 11.46 25.20
N ILE A 344 -17.01 12.03 26.15
CA ILE A 344 -16.13 11.27 27.05
C ILE A 344 -16.88 10.70 28.25
N ASP A 345 -18.20 10.86 28.30
CA ASP A 345 -19.10 10.34 29.33
C ASP A 345 -19.56 8.90 29.08
N GLN A 346 -18.98 8.25 28.08
CA GLN A 346 -19.19 6.84 27.72
C GLN A 346 -17.89 6.17 27.30
N PRO A 347 -17.79 4.82 27.26
CA PRO A 347 -16.61 4.15 26.75
C PRO A 347 -16.33 4.57 25.30
N LEU A 348 -15.05 4.82 25.00
CA LEU A 348 -14.62 5.33 23.70
C LEU A 348 -14.61 4.21 22.66
N GLU A 349 -15.29 4.36 21.52
CA GLU A 349 -15.08 3.44 20.39
C GLU A 349 -13.69 3.71 19.78
N THR A 350 -12.79 2.76 19.94
CA THR A 350 -11.36 2.93 19.65
C THR A 350 -10.87 2.14 18.45
N MET A 351 -11.64 1.15 18.01
CA MET A 351 -11.30 0.35 16.82
C MET A 351 -12.59 -0.17 16.18
N ARG A 352 -12.63 -0.20 14.84
CA ARG A 352 -13.69 -0.87 14.06
C ARG A 352 -13.11 -1.40 12.77
N GLN A 353 -13.33 -2.69 12.50
CA GLN A 353 -12.90 -3.33 11.26
C GLN A 353 -13.67 -4.61 10.97
N GLN A 354 -13.44 -5.20 9.81
CA GLN A 354 -13.91 -6.54 9.47
C GLN A 354 -12.80 -7.56 9.76
N VAL A 355 -13.16 -8.74 10.32
CA VAL A 355 -12.18 -9.81 10.57
C VAL A 355 -11.64 -10.33 9.23
N PRO A 356 -10.33 -10.15 8.94
CA PRO A 356 -9.76 -10.69 7.70
C PRO A 356 -9.68 -12.22 7.74
N SER A 357 -9.80 -12.89 6.60
CA SER A 357 -9.60 -14.34 6.51
C SER A 357 -8.22 -14.81 6.98
N ALA A 358 -7.19 -13.96 6.81
CA ALA A 358 -5.83 -14.23 7.30
C ALA A 358 -5.70 -14.22 8.84
N TRP A 359 -6.71 -13.78 9.55
CA TRP A 359 -6.74 -13.79 11.01
C TRP A 359 -7.34 -15.07 11.59
N THR A 360 -7.89 -15.95 10.76
CA THR A 360 -8.49 -17.21 11.21
C THR A 360 -7.47 -18.33 11.29
N ASP A 361 -7.69 -19.21 12.25
CA ASP A 361 -6.92 -20.44 12.44
C ASP A 361 -7.53 -21.63 11.64
N TYR A 362 -7.04 -22.84 11.92
CA TYR A 362 -7.51 -24.07 11.28
C TYR A 362 -8.94 -24.45 11.64
N ASN A 363 -9.52 -23.85 12.69
CA ASN A 363 -10.94 -24.02 13.06
C ASN A 363 -11.87 -23.05 12.33
N GLY A 364 -11.31 -22.11 11.55
CA GLY A 364 -12.06 -21.07 10.86
C GLY A 364 -12.45 -19.88 11.74
N HIS A 365 -11.98 -19.82 12.98
CA HIS A 365 -12.24 -18.72 13.92
C HIS A 365 -11.02 -17.80 14.06
N MET A 366 -11.25 -16.56 14.48
CA MET A 366 -10.17 -15.60 14.70
C MET A 366 -9.18 -16.15 15.74
N ASN A 367 -7.89 -16.25 15.35
CA ASN A 367 -6.82 -16.76 16.19
C ASN A 367 -6.68 -15.91 17.45
N GLU A 368 -6.35 -16.55 18.58
CA GLU A 368 -6.23 -15.90 19.91
C GLU A 368 -5.31 -14.68 19.91
N ALA A 369 -4.19 -14.71 19.17
CA ALA A 369 -3.24 -13.60 19.09
C ALA A 369 -3.87 -12.33 18.47
N ARG A 370 -4.88 -12.48 17.61
CA ARG A 370 -5.55 -11.37 16.93
C ARG A 370 -6.44 -10.53 17.84
N TYR A 371 -6.90 -11.10 18.95
CA TYR A 371 -7.58 -10.33 19.99
C TYR A 371 -6.62 -9.32 20.64
N LEU A 372 -5.36 -9.72 20.89
CA LEU A 372 -4.35 -8.78 21.36
C LEU A 372 -4.03 -7.68 20.34
N ASP A 373 -3.97 -8.04 19.04
CA ASP A 373 -3.80 -7.04 17.97
C ASP A 373 -4.94 -6.00 17.98
N CYS A 374 -6.20 -6.43 18.16
CA CYS A 374 -7.35 -5.53 18.30
C CYS A 374 -7.20 -4.59 19.51
N PHE A 375 -6.77 -5.11 20.65
CA PHE A 375 -6.57 -4.31 21.85
C PHE A 375 -5.36 -3.39 21.75
N SER A 376 -4.32 -3.78 21.02
CA SER A 376 -3.19 -2.90 20.71
C SER A 376 -3.64 -1.71 19.87
N MET A 377 -4.40 -1.94 18.78
CA MET A 377 -5.00 -0.86 17.98
C MET A 377 -5.90 0.07 18.81
N ALA A 378 -6.70 -0.52 19.72
CA ALA A 378 -7.56 0.24 20.61
C ALA A 378 -6.73 1.10 21.59
N THR A 379 -5.64 0.56 22.12
CA THR A 379 -4.70 1.28 22.99
C THR A 379 -4.04 2.46 22.26
N ASP A 380 -3.57 2.24 21.03
CA ASP A 380 -2.99 3.29 20.18
C ASP A 380 -4.00 4.41 19.89
N ALA A 381 -5.27 4.07 19.70
CA ALA A 381 -6.32 5.07 19.54
C ALA A 381 -6.51 5.89 20.82
N VAL A 382 -6.51 5.25 22.00
CA VAL A 382 -6.58 5.98 23.30
C VAL A 382 -5.36 6.88 23.48
N MET A 383 -4.16 6.42 23.14
CA MET A 383 -2.95 7.23 23.21
C MET A 383 -3.08 8.51 22.39
N ARG A 384 -3.57 8.42 21.16
CA ARG A 384 -3.86 9.61 20.34
C ARG A 384 -4.90 10.54 20.96
N TRP A 385 -5.93 9.99 21.60
CA TRP A 385 -6.96 10.78 22.28
C TRP A 385 -6.46 11.56 23.48
N VAL A 386 -5.45 11.05 24.15
CA VAL A 386 -4.80 11.76 25.26
C VAL A 386 -3.67 12.68 24.80
N GLY A 387 -3.40 12.75 23.48
CA GLY A 387 -2.42 13.67 22.88
C GLY A 387 -1.02 13.07 22.67
N VAL A 388 -0.89 11.75 22.70
CA VAL A 388 0.35 11.07 22.28
C VAL A 388 0.29 10.94 20.75
N ASP A 389 0.68 12.00 20.07
CA ASP A 389 0.75 12.12 18.63
C ASP A 389 2.18 11.93 18.09
N ALA A 390 2.36 12.13 16.78
CA ALA A 390 3.66 11.96 16.13
C ALA A 390 4.72 12.93 16.70
N ASP A 391 4.34 14.17 17.01
CA ASP A 391 5.26 15.17 17.57
C ASP A 391 5.69 14.79 18.99
N TYR A 392 4.75 14.26 19.78
CA TYR A 392 5.03 13.78 21.13
C TYR A 392 6.00 12.60 21.14
N LEU A 393 5.80 11.66 20.20
CA LEU A 393 6.70 10.51 20.00
C LEU A 393 8.07 10.95 19.48
N ALA A 394 8.13 11.89 18.54
CA ALA A 394 9.37 12.46 18.02
C ALA A 394 10.18 13.21 19.10
N ALA A 395 9.49 13.79 20.09
CA ALA A 395 10.12 14.39 21.27
C ALA A 395 10.68 13.36 22.27
N GLY A 396 10.57 12.05 21.96
CA GLY A 396 11.12 10.98 22.78
C GLY A 396 10.24 10.51 23.93
N ASN A 397 8.95 10.80 23.90
CA ASN A 397 8.00 10.43 24.97
C ASN A 397 6.99 9.39 24.48
N SER A 398 6.65 8.40 25.31
CA SER A 398 5.65 7.38 24.96
C SER A 398 5.07 6.69 26.20
N PHE A 399 4.03 5.86 25.99
CA PHE A 399 3.57 4.90 26.98
C PHE A 399 3.95 3.49 26.55
N PHE A 400 4.50 2.69 27.47
CA PHE A 400 4.80 1.27 27.23
C PHE A 400 3.82 0.41 28.03
N THR A 401 3.21 -0.55 27.36
CA THR A 401 2.42 -1.60 28.01
C THR A 401 3.34 -2.50 28.81
N VAL A 402 3.09 -2.62 30.11
CA VAL A 402 3.89 -3.43 31.02
C VAL A 402 3.16 -4.66 31.54
N GLU A 403 1.84 -4.69 31.42
CA GLU A 403 1.03 -5.82 31.82
C GLU A 403 -0.23 -5.87 30.96
N THR A 404 -0.63 -7.08 30.57
CA THR A 404 -1.85 -7.30 29.79
C THR A 404 -2.57 -8.54 30.33
N HIS A 405 -3.88 -8.40 30.52
CA HIS A 405 -4.77 -9.50 30.88
C HIS A 405 -5.91 -9.57 29.85
N ILE A 406 -6.03 -10.70 29.14
CA ILE A 406 -7.05 -10.94 28.12
C ILE A 406 -7.97 -12.08 28.57
N ARG A 407 -9.29 -11.88 28.39
CA ARG A 407 -10.29 -12.93 28.55
C ARG A 407 -10.99 -13.15 27.22
N HIS A 408 -10.87 -14.35 26.66
CA HIS A 408 -11.61 -14.79 25.49
C HIS A 408 -12.96 -15.32 25.95
N LEU A 409 -14.04 -14.73 25.48
CA LEU A 409 -15.40 -15.02 25.93
C LEU A 409 -16.23 -15.70 24.85
N ASP A 410 -15.90 -15.41 23.57
CA ASP A 410 -16.61 -15.95 22.43
C ASP A 410 -15.73 -15.93 21.17
N GLU A 411 -16.10 -16.70 20.17
CA GLU A 411 -15.39 -16.85 18.90
C GLU A 411 -16.00 -15.99 17.80
N VAL A 412 -15.21 -15.70 16.74
CA VAL A 412 -15.68 -14.93 15.60
C VAL A 412 -15.04 -15.43 14.32
N VAL A 413 -15.80 -15.44 13.21
CA VAL A 413 -15.36 -15.90 11.89
C VAL A 413 -14.93 -14.74 11.01
N ALA A 414 -14.17 -15.05 9.94
CA ALA A 414 -13.81 -14.07 8.91
C ALA A 414 -15.04 -13.39 8.31
N GLY A 415 -14.91 -12.13 7.93
CA GLY A 415 -15.98 -11.32 7.35
C GLY A 415 -16.90 -10.64 8.36
N THR A 416 -16.81 -11.01 9.65
CA THR A 416 -17.61 -10.38 10.71
C THR A 416 -17.09 -8.98 11.00
N GLN A 417 -17.97 -7.97 11.09
CA GLN A 417 -17.62 -6.64 11.59
C GLN A 417 -17.40 -6.71 13.10
N ILE A 418 -16.26 -6.20 13.55
CA ILE A 418 -15.90 -6.09 14.96
C ILE A 418 -15.56 -4.66 15.33
N PHE A 419 -15.77 -4.29 16.58
CA PHE A 419 -15.32 -3.00 17.12
C PHE A 419 -14.88 -3.14 18.57
N ALA A 420 -13.99 -2.26 19.02
CA ALA A 420 -13.57 -2.18 20.40
C ALA A 420 -14.02 -0.88 21.06
N THR A 421 -14.42 -0.97 22.32
CA THR A 421 -14.60 0.19 23.19
C THR A 421 -13.57 0.17 24.31
N SER A 422 -13.13 1.35 24.74
CA SER A 422 -12.10 1.51 25.76
C SER A 422 -12.55 2.42 26.88
N GLN A 423 -12.26 2.02 28.11
CA GLN A 423 -12.46 2.82 29.32
C GLN A 423 -11.13 3.02 30.04
N ILE A 424 -10.79 4.26 30.41
CA ILE A 424 -9.63 4.56 31.24
C ILE A 424 -10.04 4.36 32.69
N LEU A 425 -9.45 3.36 33.34
CA LEU A 425 -9.72 3.06 34.75
C LEU A 425 -8.83 3.85 35.69
N GLN A 426 -7.60 4.17 35.29
CA GLN A 426 -6.64 4.98 35.98
C GLN A 426 -5.79 5.77 35.00
N GLY A 427 -5.60 7.05 35.22
CA GLY A 427 -4.76 7.93 34.39
C GLY A 427 -4.11 9.00 35.29
N THR A 428 -3.22 8.59 36.19
CA THR A 428 -2.56 9.50 37.13
C THR A 428 -1.07 9.22 37.26
N GLY A 429 -0.28 10.29 37.39
CA GLY A 429 1.16 10.20 37.48
C GLY A 429 1.76 9.60 36.21
N LYS A 430 2.50 8.51 36.36
CA LYS A 430 3.16 7.81 35.23
C LYS A 430 2.32 6.66 34.62
N LYS A 431 1.14 6.36 35.20
CA LYS A 431 0.37 5.16 34.90
C LYS A 431 -0.90 5.48 34.12
N MET A 432 -1.22 4.63 33.17
CA MET A 432 -2.50 4.58 32.49
C MET A 432 -3.00 3.13 32.47
N GLN A 433 -4.18 2.89 33.05
CA GLN A 433 -4.84 1.58 33.05
C GLN A 433 -6.06 1.65 32.17
N LEU A 434 -6.09 0.79 31.14
CA LEU A 434 -7.14 0.71 30.15
C LEU A 434 -7.90 -0.59 30.30
N PHE A 435 -9.20 -0.53 30.06
CA PHE A 435 -10.05 -1.70 29.91
C PHE A 435 -10.76 -1.64 28.55
N HIS A 436 -10.59 -2.67 27.78
CA HIS A 436 -11.15 -2.80 26.44
C HIS A 436 -12.22 -3.89 26.40
N HIS A 437 -13.30 -3.62 25.66
CA HIS A 437 -14.26 -4.63 25.25
C HIS A 437 -14.19 -4.77 23.72
N LEU A 438 -14.13 -6.00 23.21
CA LEU A 438 -14.22 -6.32 21.80
C LEU A 438 -15.56 -6.94 21.48
N TYR A 439 -16.30 -6.38 20.52
CA TYR A 439 -17.63 -6.82 20.14
C TYR A 439 -17.68 -7.26 18.67
N ALA A 440 -18.53 -8.25 18.38
CA ALA A 440 -19.01 -8.53 17.03
C ALA A 440 -20.33 -7.80 16.79
N VAL A 441 -20.45 -7.12 15.65
CA VAL A 441 -21.69 -6.49 15.21
C VAL A 441 -22.67 -7.60 14.78
N VAL A 442 -23.85 -7.64 15.38
CA VAL A 442 -24.92 -8.55 15.01
C VAL A 442 -26.01 -7.79 14.25
N PRO A 443 -26.21 -8.04 12.94
CA PRO A 443 -27.28 -7.39 12.20
C PRO A 443 -28.64 -7.64 12.84
N ASN A 444 -29.36 -6.57 13.17
CA ASN A 444 -30.69 -6.60 13.78
C ASN A 444 -30.78 -7.26 15.19
N GLY A 445 -29.65 -7.32 15.93
CA GLY A 445 -29.58 -7.83 17.30
C GLY A 445 -28.57 -7.03 18.17
N PRO A 446 -28.48 -7.35 19.46
CA PRO A 446 -27.45 -6.76 20.31
C PRO A 446 -26.07 -7.25 19.90
N ASP A 447 -25.08 -6.35 19.95
CA ASP A 447 -23.69 -6.69 19.69
C ASP A 447 -23.20 -7.75 20.70
N ARG A 448 -22.38 -8.68 20.20
CA ARG A 448 -21.91 -9.83 20.97
C ARG A 448 -20.50 -9.59 21.50
N LEU A 449 -20.32 -9.64 22.81
CA LEU A 449 -19.02 -9.47 23.44
C LEU A 449 -18.14 -10.69 23.17
N LEU A 450 -16.99 -10.45 22.54
CA LEU A 450 -16.03 -11.48 22.13
C LEU A 450 -14.89 -11.66 23.14
N ALA A 451 -14.39 -10.55 23.66
CA ALA A 451 -13.26 -10.57 24.59
C ALA A 451 -13.19 -9.29 25.40
N THR A 452 -12.46 -9.36 26.51
CA THR A 452 -12.02 -8.19 27.28
C THR A 452 -10.51 -8.16 27.39
N GLY A 453 -9.92 -6.97 27.37
CA GLY A 453 -8.48 -6.73 27.56
C GLY A 453 -8.26 -5.66 28.60
N GLU A 454 -7.42 -5.94 29.59
CA GLU A 454 -6.97 -4.95 30.57
C GLU A 454 -5.47 -4.72 30.38
N HIS A 455 -5.08 -3.46 30.19
CA HIS A 455 -3.70 -3.07 29.95
C HIS A 455 -3.22 -2.07 30.99
N MET A 456 -2.06 -2.32 31.56
CA MET A 456 -1.33 -1.35 32.36
C MET A 456 -0.19 -0.76 31.53
N LEU A 457 -0.20 0.55 31.35
CA LEU A 457 0.84 1.29 30.65
C LEU A 457 1.59 2.22 31.60
N ILE A 458 2.88 2.42 31.30
CA ILE A 458 3.74 3.36 32.02
C ILE A 458 4.33 4.35 31.04
N HIS A 459 4.25 5.62 31.36
CA HIS A 459 4.89 6.69 30.60
C HIS A 459 6.40 6.66 30.75
N VAL A 460 7.11 6.77 29.62
CA VAL A 460 8.56 6.63 29.53
C VAL A 460 9.18 7.73 28.67
N ASP A 461 10.38 8.15 29.04
CA ASP A 461 11.32 8.84 28.18
C ASP A 461 12.11 7.78 27.38
N MET A 462 11.94 7.79 26.06
CA MET A 462 12.55 6.80 25.16
C MET A 462 14.07 6.99 25.03
N THR A 463 14.59 8.18 25.30
CA THR A 463 16.02 8.48 25.26
C THR A 463 16.74 7.86 26.46
N THR A 464 16.21 8.10 27.65
CA THR A 464 16.79 7.57 28.92
C THR A 464 16.26 6.18 29.24
N ARG A 465 15.23 5.69 28.55
CA ARG A 465 14.49 4.43 28.79
C ARG A 465 13.99 4.31 30.23
N SER A 466 13.63 5.44 30.83
CA SER A 466 13.18 5.53 32.21
C SER A 466 11.74 6.03 32.30
N SER A 467 11.01 5.56 33.31
CA SER A 467 9.65 6.08 33.56
C SER A 467 9.68 7.52 34.01
N CYS A 468 8.90 8.38 33.38
CA CYS A 468 8.76 9.80 33.73
C CYS A 468 7.29 10.22 33.75
N LEU A 469 7.02 11.45 34.20
CA LEU A 469 5.67 12.02 34.09
C LEU A 469 5.40 12.41 32.61
N PRO A 470 4.16 12.25 32.13
CA PRO A 470 3.79 12.78 30.82
C PRO A 470 3.82 14.32 30.84
N GLY A 471 3.99 14.91 29.66
CA GLY A 471 3.89 16.37 29.50
C GLY A 471 2.52 16.90 29.89
N ASP A 472 2.46 18.17 30.29
CA ASP A 472 1.28 18.79 30.91
C ASP A 472 0.00 18.66 30.07
N ALA A 473 0.08 18.78 28.74
CA ALA A 473 -1.07 18.65 27.86
C ALA A 473 -1.65 17.23 27.90
N VAL A 474 -0.78 16.20 27.77
CA VAL A 474 -1.15 14.78 27.82
C VAL A 474 -1.67 14.43 29.23
N ALA A 475 -0.99 14.89 30.27
CA ALA A 475 -1.40 14.67 31.65
C ALA A 475 -2.80 15.25 31.93
N SER A 476 -3.06 16.47 31.47
CA SER A 476 -4.35 17.17 31.67
C SER A 476 -5.47 16.46 30.92
N ARG A 477 -5.24 16.07 29.64
CA ARG A 477 -6.24 15.36 28.86
C ARG A 477 -6.53 13.96 29.39
N LEU A 478 -5.49 13.26 29.85
CA LEU A 478 -5.62 11.95 30.48
C LEU A 478 -6.43 12.03 31.77
N ALA A 479 -6.20 13.06 32.59
CA ALA A 479 -6.94 13.30 33.82
C ALA A 479 -8.42 13.61 33.54
N GLU A 480 -8.72 14.46 32.56
CA GLU A 480 -10.08 14.82 32.16
C GLU A 480 -10.90 13.57 31.76
N ILE A 481 -10.35 12.73 30.89
CA ILE A 481 -11.05 11.51 30.46
C ILE A 481 -11.17 10.51 31.60
N THR A 482 -10.14 10.38 32.43
CA THR A 482 -10.17 9.52 33.62
C THR A 482 -11.27 9.92 34.58
N GLU A 483 -11.43 11.22 34.84
CA GLU A 483 -12.51 11.73 35.72
C GLU A 483 -13.90 11.45 35.14
N ALA A 484 -14.07 11.65 33.84
CA ALA A 484 -15.32 11.32 33.16
C ALA A 484 -15.63 9.82 33.24
N HIS A 485 -14.65 8.98 32.96
CA HIS A 485 -14.77 7.53 33.00
C HIS A 485 -14.94 6.95 34.42
N ALA A 486 -14.50 7.65 35.46
CA ALA A 486 -14.74 7.23 36.85
C ALA A 486 -16.23 7.25 37.25
N ARG A 487 -17.07 7.95 36.48
CA ARG A 487 -18.53 7.99 36.65
C ARG A 487 -19.24 6.82 35.95
N LEU A 488 -18.56 6.11 35.05
CA LEU A 488 -19.09 4.94 34.36
C LEU A 488 -19.08 3.73 35.30
N PRO A 489 -19.95 2.73 35.05
CA PRO A 489 -19.86 1.44 35.72
C PRO A 489 -18.46 0.85 35.52
N ARG A 490 -17.88 0.31 36.60
CA ARG A 490 -16.63 -0.43 36.49
C ARG A 490 -16.86 -1.69 35.65
N PRO A 491 -16.04 -1.95 34.60
CA PRO A 491 -16.20 -3.11 33.77
C PRO A 491 -16.11 -4.42 34.57
N ASP A 492 -16.93 -5.42 34.17
CA ASP A 492 -16.85 -6.75 34.75
C ASP A 492 -15.50 -7.39 34.45
N GLY A 493 -14.85 -7.93 35.46
CA GLY A 493 -13.53 -8.54 35.38
C GLY A 493 -12.35 -7.55 35.47
N ALA A 494 -12.59 -6.25 35.64
CA ALA A 494 -11.50 -5.30 35.85
C ALA A 494 -10.76 -5.52 37.17
N GLY A 495 -9.42 -5.68 37.09
CA GLY A 495 -8.54 -6.01 38.22
C GLY A 495 -8.56 -7.49 38.60
N SER A 496 -9.06 -8.36 37.74
CA SER A 496 -9.06 -9.81 38.01
C SER A 496 -7.67 -10.39 37.74
N ALA A 497 -7.20 -11.26 38.63
CA ALA A 497 -6.03 -12.09 38.39
C ALA A 497 -6.42 -13.37 37.62
N ILE A 498 -5.41 -14.03 37.03
CA ILE A 498 -5.59 -15.38 36.46
C ILE A 498 -5.91 -16.33 37.64
N GLY A 499 -7.09 -16.92 37.59
CA GLY A 499 -7.59 -17.86 38.61
C GLY A 499 -7.53 -19.30 38.15
#